data_fc3cfe79bd31c2247f28a7708e49866f
#
_entry.id   fc3cfe79bd31c2247f28a7708e49866f
#
_cell.length_a   1.000
_cell.length_b   1.000
_cell.length_c   1.000
_cell.angle_alpha   90.00
_cell.angle_beta   90.00
_cell.angle_gamma   90.00
#
_symmetry.space_group_name_H-M   'P 1'
#
loop_
_entity.id
_entity.type
_entity.pdbx_description
1 polymer ?
#
loop_
_entity_poly.entity_id
_entity_poly.type
_entity_poly.pdbx_seq_one_letter_code
_entity_poly.pdbx_strand_id
1 'polypeptide(L)'
;DLEYIVNVHYFLTHFMATAKKKITETKTKKTVNSVAPKNETFFSAEERPGTLIIVEGSDGSGKSTQLLIAKNLLESNGFFCVHSEWNSSEKIHTMQKRMKKFDPHMPAAVFDTIYAADFIERYLTQIRGALKAGMVVLCDRYMYTALARGYARGIKMGYLKPFYDLYFPIPDMAFYFRVPVETACERAIGRNPLKHYEAGMDVRYSDNIIESFKRFQTKIIEGYDILAEENNMHVIDGVAPIYKTTPIFVEKIAKYFKKKYDVELMGIHKSSN
;
A
#
# COMPACT_ATOMS: atom_id res chain seq x y z
N ASP A 1 -28.45 -4.32 10.44
CA ASP A 1 -29.59 -3.78 9.69
C ASP A 1 -29.42 -4.06 8.20
N LEU A 2 -30.34 -4.91 7.66
CA LEU A 2 -30.32 -5.30 6.24
C LEU A 2 -30.45 -4.08 5.31
N GLU A 3 -31.15 -3.07 5.71
CA GLU A 3 -31.32 -1.82 4.94
C GLU A 3 -30.02 -1.06 4.70
N TYR A 4 -29.11 -1.07 5.67
CA TYR A 4 -27.81 -0.43 5.53
C TYR A 4 -26.91 -1.18 4.53
N ILE A 5 -26.95 -2.50 4.55
CA ILE A 5 -26.20 -3.36 3.62
C ILE A 5 -26.72 -3.21 2.19
N VAL A 6 -28.04 -3.13 2.02
CA VAL A 6 -28.70 -2.92 0.73
C VAL A 6 -28.35 -1.53 0.16
N ASN A 7 -28.33 -0.50 0.99
CA ASN A 7 -27.97 0.86 0.57
C ASN A 7 -26.49 0.98 0.15
N VAL A 8 -25.56 0.33 0.85
CA VAL A 8 -24.13 0.28 0.47
C VAL A 8 -23.96 -0.49 -0.85
N HIS A 9 -24.67 -1.60 -1.03
CA HIS A 9 -24.62 -2.37 -2.28
C HIS A 9 -25.22 -1.59 -3.46
N TYR A 10 -26.34 -0.90 -3.25
CA TYR A 10 -26.97 -0.03 -4.25
C TYR A 10 -26.09 1.14 -4.63
N PHE A 11 -25.43 1.77 -3.64
CA PHE A 11 -24.49 2.87 -3.88
C PHE A 11 -23.28 2.40 -4.69
N LEU A 12 -22.68 1.26 -4.33
CA LEU A 12 -21.53 0.69 -5.05
C LEU A 12 -21.90 0.25 -6.47
N THR A 13 -23.05 -0.39 -6.67
CA THR A 13 -23.49 -0.82 -8.00
C THR A 13 -23.88 0.35 -8.89
N HIS A 14 -24.51 1.38 -8.35
CA HIS A 14 -24.89 2.58 -9.11
C HIS A 14 -23.67 3.43 -9.45
N PHE A 15 -22.71 3.55 -8.55
CA PHE A 15 -21.44 4.21 -8.77
C PHE A 15 -20.61 3.49 -9.85
N MET A 16 -20.55 2.15 -9.79
CA MET A 16 -19.85 1.34 -10.79
C MET A 16 -20.52 1.39 -12.16
N ALA A 17 -21.85 1.44 -12.21
CA ALA A 17 -22.61 1.60 -13.45
C ALA A 17 -22.38 2.99 -14.07
N THR A 18 -22.33 4.04 -13.26
CA THR A 18 -22.08 5.42 -13.72
C THR A 18 -20.65 5.59 -14.22
N ALA A 19 -19.67 4.98 -13.54
CA ALA A 19 -18.28 4.94 -13.99
C ALA A 19 -18.13 4.19 -15.32
N LYS A 20 -18.83 3.04 -15.46
CA LYS A 20 -18.84 2.24 -16.69
C LYS A 20 -19.48 2.99 -17.86
N LYS A 21 -20.57 3.74 -17.62
CA LYS A 21 -21.25 4.55 -18.63
C LYS A 21 -20.36 5.70 -19.12
N LYS A 22 -19.65 6.39 -18.21
CA LYS A 22 -18.68 7.42 -18.58
C LYS A 22 -17.52 6.88 -19.43
N ILE A 23 -17.02 5.69 -19.11
CA ILE A 23 -15.94 5.03 -19.88
C ILE A 23 -16.43 4.63 -21.27
N THR A 24 -17.70 4.21 -21.42
CA THR A 24 -18.27 3.78 -22.72
C THR A 24 -18.62 4.97 -23.60
N GLU A 25 -19.13 6.07 -23.04
CA GLU A 25 -19.44 7.30 -23.80
C GLU A 25 -18.18 8.02 -24.29
N THR A 26 -17.05 7.88 -23.61
CA THR A 26 -15.76 8.45 -24.05
C THR A 26 -15.14 7.69 -25.21
N LYS A 27 -15.52 6.42 -25.44
CA LYS A 27 -15.01 5.61 -26.56
C LYS A 27 -15.68 5.90 -27.91
N THR A 28 -16.76 6.63 -27.94
CA THR A 28 -17.58 6.79 -29.17
C THR A 28 -17.38 8.12 -29.93
N LYS A 29 -16.52 9.03 -29.42
CA LYS A 29 -16.22 10.28 -30.16
C LYS A 29 -14.78 10.70 -29.97
N LYS A 30 -13.99 10.55 -31.00
CA LYS A 30 -12.81 11.28 -31.44
C LYS A 30 -11.56 10.42 -31.70
N THR A 31 -11.37 10.13 -32.98
CA THR A 31 -10.04 10.10 -33.60
C THR A 31 -9.39 11.48 -33.40
N VAL A 32 -8.55 11.67 -32.42
CA VAL A 32 -7.61 12.78 -32.32
C VAL A 32 -6.46 12.34 -31.42
N ASN A 33 -5.24 12.47 -31.95
CA ASN A 33 -3.91 12.44 -31.32
C ASN A 33 -3.81 11.92 -29.88
N SER A 34 -3.09 10.82 -29.74
CA SER A 34 -2.80 10.12 -28.49
C SER A 34 -1.98 10.97 -27.51
N VAL A 35 -2.66 11.83 -26.78
CA VAL A 35 -2.26 12.19 -25.45
C VAL A 35 -3.10 11.31 -24.53
N ALA A 36 -2.50 10.31 -23.89
CA ALA A 36 -3.16 9.53 -22.86
C ALA A 36 -3.80 10.52 -21.86
N PRO A 37 -5.10 10.38 -21.52
CA PRO A 37 -5.68 11.23 -20.50
C PRO A 37 -4.86 11.01 -19.22
N LYS A 38 -4.27 12.08 -18.69
CA LYS A 38 -3.75 12.06 -17.34
C LYS A 38 -4.92 11.64 -16.46
N ASN A 39 -4.81 10.50 -15.81
CA ASN A 39 -5.79 10.06 -14.83
C ASN A 39 -5.88 11.18 -13.78
N GLU A 40 -6.91 12.00 -13.88
CA GLU A 40 -7.24 12.96 -12.83
C GLU A 40 -7.75 12.14 -11.64
N THR A 41 -6.85 11.84 -10.71
CA THR A 41 -7.24 11.28 -9.41
C THR A 41 -7.96 12.40 -8.64
N PHE A 42 -8.90 12.06 -7.77
CA PHE A 42 -9.68 13.03 -6.98
C PHE A 42 -8.78 14.00 -6.19
N PHE A 43 -7.54 13.60 -5.92
CA PHE A 43 -6.55 14.38 -5.16
C PHE A 43 -5.23 14.60 -5.93
N SER A 44 -5.07 14.12 -7.16
CA SER A 44 -3.79 14.17 -7.89
C SER A 44 -3.52 15.49 -8.60
N ALA A 45 -4.53 16.31 -8.82
CA ALA A 45 -4.36 17.63 -9.43
C ALA A 45 -3.80 18.67 -8.46
N GLU A 46 -3.65 18.31 -7.17
CA GLU A 46 -3.11 19.25 -6.18
C GLU A 46 -1.57 19.26 -6.24
N GLU A 47 -1.00 20.43 -6.40
CA GLU A 47 0.45 20.63 -6.23
C GLU A 47 0.87 20.11 -4.85
N ARG A 48 1.79 19.18 -4.84
CA ARG A 48 2.39 18.62 -3.62
C ARG A 48 3.90 18.78 -3.66
N PRO A 49 4.43 19.85 -3.08
CA PRO A 49 5.87 20.08 -3.01
C PRO A 49 6.59 19.01 -2.18
N GLY A 50 5.88 18.35 -1.26
CA GLY A 50 6.40 17.27 -0.44
C GLY A 50 6.74 15.99 -1.22
N THR A 51 7.28 15.01 -0.53
CA THR A 51 7.68 13.73 -1.10
C THR A 51 6.99 12.58 -0.40
N LEU A 52 6.34 11.71 -1.15
CA LEU A 52 5.70 10.48 -0.67
C LEU A 52 6.59 9.27 -0.96
N ILE A 53 7.16 8.68 0.09
CA ILE A 53 7.97 7.45 0.04
C ILE A 53 7.18 6.34 0.72
N ILE A 54 7.00 5.23 0.04
CA ILE A 54 6.29 4.08 0.60
C ILE A 54 7.16 2.83 0.63
N VAL A 55 6.91 1.99 1.61
CA VAL A 55 7.49 0.65 1.69
C VAL A 55 6.41 -0.40 1.76
N GLU A 56 6.55 -1.44 0.96
CA GLU A 56 5.62 -2.55 0.82
C GLU A 56 6.31 -3.90 1.04
N GLY A 57 5.53 -4.94 1.27
CA GLY A 57 6.01 -6.31 1.45
C GLY A 57 5.32 -7.04 2.59
N SER A 58 5.58 -8.34 2.73
CA SER A 58 5.00 -9.20 3.76
C SER A 58 5.43 -8.81 5.18
N ASP A 59 4.76 -9.36 6.18
CA ASP A 59 5.15 -9.15 7.58
C ASP A 59 6.53 -9.74 7.84
N GLY A 60 7.35 -9.00 8.60
CA GLY A 60 8.72 -9.43 8.90
C GLY A 60 9.76 -9.19 7.81
N SER A 61 9.44 -8.50 6.73
CA SER A 61 10.40 -8.20 5.64
C SER A 61 11.42 -7.07 5.94
N GLY A 62 11.35 -6.45 7.13
CA GLY A 62 12.30 -5.40 7.53
C GLY A 62 11.88 -3.96 7.20
N LYS A 63 10.71 -3.74 6.60
CA LYS A 63 10.19 -2.43 6.18
C LYS A 63 10.30 -1.33 7.23
N SER A 64 9.72 -1.56 8.41
CA SER A 64 9.63 -0.53 9.47
C SER A 64 11.01 -0.09 9.96
N THR A 65 11.98 -1.02 10.02
CA THR A 65 13.37 -0.70 10.36
C THR A 65 14.01 0.19 9.30
N GLN A 66 13.80 -0.11 8.03
CA GLN A 66 14.33 0.70 6.93
C GLN A 66 13.69 2.08 6.87
N LEU A 67 12.37 2.18 7.11
CA LEU A 67 11.71 3.49 7.22
C LEU A 67 12.22 4.34 8.37
N LEU A 68 12.50 3.73 9.53
CA LEU A 68 13.09 4.45 10.65
C LEU A 68 14.50 4.98 10.31
N ILE A 69 15.30 4.19 9.61
CA ILE A 69 16.62 4.63 9.14
C ILE A 69 16.47 5.79 8.14
N ALA A 70 15.55 5.68 7.17
CA ALA A 70 15.29 6.76 6.23
C ALA A 70 14.80 8.03 6.93
N LYS A 71 13.90 7.90 7.90
CA LYS A 71 13.42 9.02 8.70
C LYS A 71 14.57 9.74 9.39
N ASN A 72 15.39 9.02 10.13
CA ASN A 72 16.52 9.60 10.85
C ASN A 72 17.52 10.28 9.91
N LEU A 73 17.81 9.66 8.76
CA LEU A 73 18.68 10.25 7.74
C LEU A 73 18.11 11.56 7.20
N LEU A 74 16.83 11.58 6.84
CA LEU A 74 16.20 12.76 6.26
C LEU A 74 16.06 13.89 7.28
N GLU A 75 15.66 13.58 8.52
CA GLU A 75 15.56 14.56 9.59
C GLU A 75 16.93 15.16 9.96
N SER A 76 18.00 14.36 9.99
CA SER A 76 19.36 14.87 10.21
C SER A 76 19.89 15.76 9.07
N ASN A 77 19.25 15.69 7.89
CA ASN A 77 19.53 16.54 6.75
C ASN A 77 18.50 17.71 6.59
N GLY A 78 17.71 18.00 7.63
CA GLY A 78 16.83 19.15 7.70
C GLY A 78 15.45 18.97 7.07
N PHE A 79 15.06 17.76 6.69
CA PHE A 79 13.73 17.49 6.17
C PHE A 79 12.75 17.15 7.30
N PHE A 80 11.56 17.74 7.27
CA PHE A 80 10.49 17.36 8.17
C PHE A 80 9.82 16.09 7.68
N CYS A 81 9.77 15.04 8.51
CA CYS A 81 9.23 13.75 8.17
C CYS A 81 7.95 13.43 8.95
N VAL A 82 6.93 12.94 8.25
CA VAL A 82 5.70 12.38 8.83
C VAL A 82 5.70 10.88 8.55
N HIS A 83 5.52 10.07 9.60
CA HIS A 83 5.34 8.62 9.48
C HIS A 83 3.85 8.30 9.51
N SER A 84 3.40 7.47 8.56
CA SER A 84 2.03 6.95 8.51
C SER A 84 2.06 5.44 8.34
N GLU A 85 1.36 4.73 9.21
CA GLU A 85 1.32 3.27 9.25
C GLU A 85 -0.06 2.75 8.85
N TRP A 86 -0.12 1.58 8.19
CA TRP A 86 -1.37 0.94 7.84
C TRP A 86 -2.22 0.64 9.08
N ASN A 87 -3.55 0.76 8.90
CA ASN A 87 -4.54 0.43 9.93
C ASN A 87 -4.36 1.29 11.20
N SER A 88 -3.95 2.54 11.02
CA SER A 88 -3.73 3.50 12.09
C SER A 88 -4.88 4.49 12.31
N SER A 89 -5.94 4.43 11.49
CA SER A 89 -7.17 5.20 11.75
C SER A 89 -7.87 4.66 12.99
N GLU A 90 -7.87 5.42 14.07
CA GLU A 90 -8.48 5.01 15.34
C GLU A 90 -9.98 4.67 15.18
N LYS A 91 -10.69 5.48 14.40
CA LYS A 91 -12.13 5.31 14.13
C LYS A 91 -12.41 4.02 13.39
N ILE A 92 -11.71 3.80 12.29
CA ILE A 92 -11.90 2.63 11.43
C ILE A 92 -11.40 1.36 12.14
N HIS A 93 -10.28 1.45 12.85
CA HIS A 93 -9.73 0.31 13.60
C HIS A 93 -10.70 -0.22 14.67
N THR A 94 -11.38 0.67 15.39
CA THR A 94 -12.41 0.29 16.37
C THR A 94 -13.58 -0.44 15.69
N MET A 95 -14.03 0.06 14.55
CA MET A 95 -15.07 -0.59 13.76
C MET A 95 -14.62 -1.98 13.26
N GLN A 96 -13.43 -2.07 12.70
CA GLN A 96 -12.85 -3.33 12.23
C GLN A 96 -12.74 -4.38 13.33
N LYS A 97 -12.29 -4.00 14.54
CA LYS A 97 -12.23 -4.92 15.69
C LYS A 97 -13.59 -5.50 16.04
N ARG A 98 -14.63 -4.66 16.04
CA ARG A 98 -16.01 -5.11 16.31
C ARG A 98 -16.49 -6.07 15.22
N MET A 99 -16.38 -5.71 13.96
CA MET A 99 -16.80 -6.54 12.83
C MET A 99 -16.11 -7.91 12.83
N LYS A 100 -14.78 -7.94 12.98
CA LYS A 100 -14.00 -9.18 13.06
C LYS A 100 -14.42 -10.10 14.22
N LYS A 101 -14.92 -9.54 15.30
CA LYS A 101 -15.40 -10.33 16.44
C LYS A 101 -16.74 -11.02 16.14
N PHE A 102 -17.62 -10.38 15.35
CA PHE A 102 -18.96 -10.89 15.07
C PHE A 102 -19.04 -11.74 13.80
N ASP A 103 -18.11 -11.51 12.84
CA ASP A 103 -18.09 -12.26 11.59
C ASP A 103 -16.67 -12.74 11.27
N PRO A 104 -16.31 -13.96 11.65
CA PRO A 104 -15.01 -14.54 11.34
C PRO A 104 -14.81 -14.85 9.83
N HIS A 105 -15.90 -14.83 9.05
CA HIS A 105 -15.88 -15.12 7.61
C HIS A 105 -16.36 -13.93 6.76
N MET A 106 -15.95 -12.73 7.16
CA MET A 106 -16.31 -11.51 6.46
C MET A 106 -16.02 -11.61 4.95
N PRO A 107 -17.00 -11.31 4.08
CA PRO A 107 -16.80 -11.33 2.63
C PRO A 107 -15.63 -10.42 2.21
N ALA A 108 -14.83 -10.89 1.25
CA ALA A 108 -13.63 -10.19 0.78
C ALA A 108 -13.90 -8.73 0.38
N ALA A 109 -15.03 -8.47 -0.29
CA ALA A 109 -15.41 -7.11 -0.70
C ALA A 109 -15.68 -6.19 0.50
N VAL A 110 -16.31 -6.71 1.57
CA VAL A 110 -16.55 -5.94 2.80
C VAL A 110 -15.22 -5.64 3.49
N PHE A 111 -14.36 -6.66 3.58
CA PHE A 111 -13.03 -6.51 4.14
C PHE A 111 -12.23 -5.42 3.41
N ASP A 112 -12.18 -5.47 2.08
CA ASP A 112 -11.46 -4.51 1.26
C ASP A 112 -12.03 -3.08 1.41
N THR A 113 -13.35 -2.93 1.40
CA THR A 113 -14.02 -1.63 1.59
C THR A 113 -13.67 -0.97 2.93
N ILE A 114 -13.61 -1.75 4.01
CA ILE A 114 -13.24 -1.23 5.34
C ILE A 114 -11.78 -0.76 5.34
N TYR A 115 -10.88 -1.51 4.71
CA TYR A 115 -9.50 -1.08 4.60
C TYR A 115 -9.32 0.12 3.66
N ALA A 116 -10.11 0.21 2.60
CA ALA A 116 -10.14 1.39 1.76
C ALA A 116 -10.56 2.64 2.54
N ALA A 117 -11.56 2.51 3.43
CA ALA A 117 -11.96 3.61 4.31
C ALA A 117 -10.83 4.04 5.27
N ASP A 118 -10.05 3.09 5.83
CA ASP A 118 -8.87 3.40 6.64
C ASP A 118 -7.83 4.18 5.83
N PHE A 119 -7.53 3.75 4.62
CA PHE A 119 -6.58 4.44 3.75
C PHE A 119 -7.04 5.85 3.39
N ILE A 120 -8.31 6.04 3.05
CA ILE A 120 -8.87 7.36 2.71
C ILE A 120 -8.76 8.30 3.93
N GLU A 121 -9.16 7.84 5.09
CA GLU A 121 -9.09 8.63 6.32
C GLU A 121 -7.65 9.02 6.65
N ARG A 122 -6.71 8.07 6.60
CA ARG A 122 -5.27 8.35 6.78
C ARG A 122 -4.73 9.35 5.77
N TYR A 123 -5.10 9.18 4.50
CA TYR A 123 -4.66 10.12 3.47
C TYR A 123 -5.12 11.54 3.78
N LEU A 124 -6.40 11.71 4.10
CA LEU A 124 -6.99 13.01 4.36
C LEU A 124 -6.47 13.67 5.64
N THR A 125 -6.24 12.89 6.69
CA THR A 125 -5.89 13.42 8.02
C THR A 125 -4.40 13.50 8.30
N GLN A 126 -3.59 12.60 7.71
CA GLN A 126 -2.15 12.51 8.01
C GLN A 126 -1.26 12.85 6.81
N ILE A 127 -1.60 12.36 5.62
CA ILE A 127 -0.69 12.38 4.47
C ILE A 127 -0.83 13.67 3.65
N ARG A 128 -2.05 14.01 3.25
CA ARG A 128 -2.34 15.11 2.32
C ARG A 128 -1.81 16.47 2.81
N GLY A 129 -2.10 16.79 4.08
CA GLY A 129 -1.65 18.06 4.68
C GLY A 129 -0.13 18.19 4.74
N ALA A 130 0.55 17.10 5.13
CA ALA A 130 2.00 17.06 5.19
C ALA A 130 2.65 17.22 3.80
N LEU A 131 2.12 16.53 2.77
CA LEU A 131 2.61 16.68 1.39
C LEU A 131 2.41 18.11 0.85
N LYS A 132 1.28 18.76 1.15
CA LYS A 132 1.02 20.16 0.79
C LYS A 132 1.97 21.13 1.51
N ALA A 133 2.35 20.82 2.74
CA ALA A 133 3.32 21.60 3.52
C ALA A 133 4.79 21.37 3.10
N GLY A 134 5.05 20.56 2.08
CA GLY A 134 6.41 20.29 1.61
C GLY A 134 7.16 19.24 2.44
N MET A 135 6.49 18.54 3.36
CA MET A 135 7.10 17.53 4.20
C MET A 135 7.34 16.22 3.44
N VAL A 136 8.24 15.40 3.96
CA VAL A 136 8.42 14.02 3.51
C VAL A 136 7.46 13.12 4.27
N VAL A 137 6.63 12.37 3.56
CA VAL A 137 5.74 11.38 4.14
C VAL A 137 6.30 9.99 3.89
N LEU A 138 6.53 9.25 4.97
CA LEU A 138 7.05 7.89 4.98
C LEU A 138 5.91 6.94 5.36
N CYS A 139 5.43 6.15 4.40
CA CYS A 139 4.33 5.21 4.64
C CYS A 139 4.84 3.78 4.80
N ASP A 140 4.61 3.19 5.98
CA ASP A 140 4.68 1.73 6.15
C ASP A 140 3.35 1.14 5.68
N ARG A 141 3.38 0.63 4.46
CA ARG A 141 2.24 0.18 3.65
C ARG A 141 1.36 1.33 3.12
N TYR A 142 0.99 1.20 1.87
CA TYR A 142 0.12 2.11 1.14
C TYR A 142 -0.97 1.32 0.40
N MET A 143 -1.60 1.90 -0.61
CA MET A 143 -2.69 1.26 -1.36
C MET A 143 -2.32 -0.11 -1.95
N TYR A 144 -1.05 -0.35 -2.25
CA TYR A 144 -0.61 -1.62 -2.83
C TYR A 144 -0.75 -2.81 -1.87
N THR A 145 -0.68 -2.56 -0.56
CA THR A 145 -1.02 -3.58 0.45
C THR A 145 -2.48 -4.02 0.34
N ALA A 146 -3.42 -3.09 0.13
CA ALA A 146 -4.83 -3.45 -0.04
C ALA A 146 -5.04 -4.24 -1.35
N LEU A 147 -4.43 -3.79 -2.44
CA LEU A 147 -4.50 -4.47 -3.73
C LEU A 147 -3.96 -5.92 -3.65
N ALA A 148 -2.78 -6.12 -3.06
CA ALA A 148 -2.19 -7.44 -2.89
C ALA A 148 -3.02 -8.35 -1.98
N ARG A 149 -3.60 -7.81 -0.89
CA ARG A 149 -4.46 -8.58 0.03
C ARG A 149 -5.85 -8.85 -0.56
N GLY A 150 -6.41 -7.94 -1.35
CA GLY A 150 -7.64 -8.16 -2.11
C GLY A 150 -7.45 -9.24 -3.17
N TYR A 151 -6.33 -9.20 -3.90
CA TYR A 151 -5.94 -10.25 -4.83
C TYR A 151 -5.83 -11.63 -4.14
N ALA A 152 -5.18 -11.68 -2.99
CA ALA A 152 -5.08 -12.91 -2.21
C ALA A 152 -6.45 -13.41 -1.69
N ARG A 153 -7.48 -12.57 -1.66
CA ARG A 153 -8.87 -12.94 -1.35
C ARG A 153 -9.71 -13.23 -2.59
N GLY A 154 -9.08 -13.34 -3.76
CA GLY A 154 -9.74 -13.67 -5.02
C GLY A 154 -10.39 -12.48 -5.73
N ILE A 155 -10.18 -11.24 -5.26
CA ILE A 155 -10.67 -10.06 -5.96
C ILE A 155 -9.69 -9.70 -7.09
N LYS A 156 -10.18 -9.59 -8.31
CA LYS A 156 -9.33 -9.21 -9.45
C LYS A 156 -8.82 -7.78 -9.29
N MET A 157 -7.52 -7.56 -9.47
CA MET A 157 -6.90 -6.24 -9.36
C MET A 157 -7.55 -5.19 -10.27
N GLY A 158 -8.01 -5.57 -11.46
CA GLY A 158 -8.72 -4.68 -12.38
C GLY A 158 -10.03 -4.09 -11.83
N TYR A 159 -10.60 -4.64 -10.75
CA TYR A 159 -11.74 -4.04 -10.05
C TYR A 159 -11.30 -3.12 -8.92
N LEU A 160 -10.24 -3.46 -8.22
CA LEU A 160 -9.75 -2.69 -7.07
C LEU A 160 -8.91 -1.48 -7.50
N LYS A 161 -7.99 -1.68 -8.43
CA LYS A 161 -7.01 -0.67 -8.84
C LYS A 161 -7.66 0.66 -9.27
N PRO A 162 -8.72 0.70 -10.12
CA PRO A 162 -9.35 1.97 -10.50
C PRO A 162 -9.92 2.76 -9.33
N PHE A 163 -10.38 2.07 -8.28
CA PHE A 163 -10.87 2.72 -7.07
C PHE A 163 -9.71 3.37 -6.30
N TYR A 164 -8.62 2.64 -6.08
CA TYR A 164 -7.46 3.19 -5.36
C TYR A 164 -6.77 4.29 -6.17
N ASP A 165 -6.64 4.15 -7.48
CA ASP A 165 -6.07 5.17 -8.37
C ASP A 165 -6.89 6.47 -8.37
N LEU A 166 -8.20 6.41 -8.07
CA LEU A 166 -9.06 7.58 -7.97
C LEU A 166 -8.76 8.41 -6.71
N TYR A 167 -8.48 7.76 -5.59
CA TYR A 167 -8.37 8.42 -4.29
C TYR A 167 -6.94 8.69 -3.85
N PHE A 168 -5.95 7.99 -4.42
CA PHE A 168 -4.58 8.04 -3.90
C PHE A 168 -3.59 8.51 -4.96
N PRO A 169 -2.72 9.47 -4.62
CA PRO A 169 -1.66 9.87 -5.52
C PRO A 169 -0.62 8.76 -5.67
N ILE A 170 -0.04 8.66 -6.86
CA ILE A 170 1.10 7.79 -7.09
C ILE A 170 2.26 8.25 -6.20
N PRO A 171 2.92 7.34 -5.45
CA PRO A 171 4.06 7.70 -4.63
C PRO A 171 5.24 8.17 -5.48
N ASP A 172 6.04 9.08 -4.93
CA ASP A 172 7.27 9.53 -5.56
C ASP A 172 8.33 8.43 -5.58
N MET A 173 8.36 7.61 -4.53
CA MET A 173 9.21 6.42 -4.44
C MET A 173 8.43 5.27 -3.81
N ALA A 174 8.45 4.11 -4.45
CA ALA A 174 7.85 2.89 -3.95
C ALA A 174 8.93 1.81 -3.82
N PHE A 175 9.05 1.23 -2.64
CA PHE A 175 9.97 0.14 -2.36
C PHE A 175 9.21 -1.12 -1.96
N TYR A 176 9.57 -2.24 -2.56
CA TYR A 176 9.04 -3.55 -2.22
C TYR A 176 10.13 -4.43 -1.62
N PHE A 177 10.02 -4.70 -0.32
CA PHE A 177 10.90 -5.63 0.40
C PHE A 177 10.38 -7.05 0.19
N ARG A 178 10.92 -7.72 -0.83
CA ARG A 178 10.49 -9.06 -1.22
C ARG A 178 11.17 -10.10 -0.35
N VAL A 179 10.39 -11.00 0.23
CA VAL A 179 10.87 -12.20 0.94
C VAL A 179 10.15 -13.44 0.41
N PRO A 180 10.81 -14.60 0.31
CA PRO A 180 10.16 -15.87 0.02
C PRO A 180 9.10 -16.21 1.06
N VAL A 181 8.10 -17.00 0.67
CA VAL A 181 6.99 -17.36 1.57
C VAL A 181 7.48 -18.12 2.82
N GLU A 182 8.48 -18.97 2.68
CA GLU A 182 9.08 -19.73 3.78
C GLU A 182 9.66 -18.78 4.83
N THR A 183 10.46 -17.81 4.40
CA THR A 183 11.05 -16.80 5.27
C THR A 183 9.98 -15.92 5.94
N ALA A 184 8.93 -15.54 5.19
CA ALA A 184 7.81 -14.78 5.75
C ALA A 184 7.09 -15.58 6.86
N CYS A 185 6.87 -16.89 6.62
CA CYS A 185 6.25 -17.79 7.59
C CYS A 185 7.10 -17.97 8.85
N GLU A 186 8.38 -18.27 8.70
CA GLU A 186 9.31 -18.44 9.83
C GLU A 186 9.34 -17.19 10.71
N ARG A 187 9.46 -16.02 10.08
CA ARG A 187 9.50 -14.74 10.80
C ARG A 187 8.18 -14.37 11.47
N ALA A 188 7.04 -14.75 10.87
CA ALA A 188 5.72 -14.48 11.45
C ALA A 188 5.43 -15.40 12.63
N ILE A 189 5.69 -16.70 12.50
CA ILE A 189 5.45 -17.71 13.55
C ILE A 189 6.35 -17.45 14.76
N GLY A 190 7.59 -17.02 14.54
CA GLY A 190 8.57 -16.72 15.62
C GLY A 190 8.26 -15.48 16.46
N ARG A 191 7.29 -14.64 16.05
CA ARG A 191 7.01 -13.36 16.74
C ARG A 191 5.77 -13.41 17.63
N ASN A 192 4.64 -13.87 17.09
CA ASN A 192 3.34 -13.88 17.78
C ASN A 192 2.46 -15.00 17.20
N PRO A 193 1.44 -15.47 17.94
CA PRO A 193 0.43 -16.34 17.39
C PRO A 193 -0.21 -15.72 16.13
N LEU A 194 -0.37 -16.52 15.08
CA LEU A 194 -0.98 -16.10 13.83
C LEU A 194 -2.43 -15.67 14.08
N LYS A 195 -2.80 -14.49 13.62
CA LYS A 195 -4.18 -14.02 13.71
C LYS A 195 -5.01 -14.55 12.54
N HIS A 196 -6.29 -14.78 12.78
CA HIS A 196 -7.24 -15.33 11.83
C HIS A 196 -7.16 -14.69 10.42
N TYR A 197 -7.29 -13.37 10.34
CA TYR A 197 -7.26 -12.63 9.06
C TYR A 197 -5.86 -12.44 8.47
N GLU A 198 -4.81 -12.53 9.27
CA GLU A 198 -3.43 -12.53 8.79
C GLU A 198 -3.06 -13.86 8.15
N ALA A 199 -3.68 -14.93 8.67
CA ALA A 199 -3.51 -16.28 8.16
C ALA A 199 -4.45 -16.64 6.98
N GLY A 200 -5.32 -15.71 6.56
CA GLY A 200 -6.27 -15.97 5.48
C GLY A 200 -7.31 -17.04 5.83
N MET A 201 -7.62 -17.22 7.13
CA MET A 201 -8.65 -18.18 7.56
C MET A 201 -10.05 -17.78 7.10
N ASP A 202 -10.26 -16.49 6.84
CA ASP A 202 -11.48 -15.93 6.26
C ASP A 202 -11.73 -16.40 4.82
N VAL A 203 -10.68 -16.74 4.07
CA VAL A 203 -10.78 -17.28 2.70
C VAL A 203 -10.71 -18.80 2.63
N ARG A 204 -10.52 -19.48 3.76
CA ARG A 204 -10.55 -20.95 3.89
C ARG A 204 -9.58 -21.67 2.96
N TYR A 205 -8.34 -21.20 2.84
CA TYR A 205 -7.31 -21.89 2.08
C TYR A 205 -6.94 -23.25 2.68
N SER A 206 -7.07 -23.42 4.00
CA SER A 206 -6.89 -24.64 4.76
C SER A 206 -7.53 -24.52 6.13
N ASP A 207 -7.93 -25.62 6.74
CA ASP A 207 -8.37 -25.66 8.15
C ASP A 207 -7.19 -25.54 9.12
N ASN A 208 -5.97 -25.87 8.66
CA ASN A 208 -4.76 -25.65 9.42
C ASN A 208 -4.27 -24.22 9.24
N ILE A 209 -4.13 -23.47 10.35
CA ILE A 209 -3.79 -22.05 10.33
C ILE A 209 -2.40 -21.77 9.70
N ILE A 210 -1.42 -22.64 9.90
CA ILE A 210 -0.07 -22.49 9.34
C ILE A 210 -0.11 -22.70 7.83
N GLU A 211 -0.79 -23.74 7.38
CA GLU A 211 -0.95 -24.03 5.96
C GLU A 211 -1.78 -22.94 5.25
N SER A 212 -2.86 -22.48 5.88
CA SER A 212 -3.64 -21.34 5.38
C SER A 212 -2.77 -20.09 5.26
N PHE A 213 -1.97 -19.78 6.27
CA PHE A 213 -1.04 -18.64 6.25
C PHE A 213 -0.06 -18.75 5.08
N LYS A 214 0.56 -19.92 4.85
CA LYS A 214 1.49 -20.13 3.74
C LYS A 214 0.83 -19.85 2.40
N ARG A 215 -0.33 -20.45 2.13
CA ARG A 215 -1.08 -20.27 0.88
C ARG A 215 -1.51 -18.80 0.70
N PHE A 216 -1.98 -18.17 1.76
CA PHE A 216 -2.39 -16.77 1.73
C PHE A 216 -1.22 -15.82 1.47
N GLN A 217 -0.07 -16.02 2.14
CA GLN A 217 1.14 -15.23 1.90
C GLN A 217 1.71 -15.45 0.50
N THR A 218 1.65 -16.67 -0.03
CA THR A 218 2.03 -16.93 -1.44
C THR A 218 1.23 -16.04 -2.38
N LYS A 219 -0.09 -15.96 -2.20
CA LYS A 219 -0.96 -15.11 -3.02
C LYS A 219 -0.70 -13.62 -2.82
N ILE A 220 -0.37 -13.19 -1.61
CA ILE A 220 0.02 -11.80 -1.34
C ILE A 220 1.33 -11.44 -2.06
N ILE A 221 2.33 -12.34 -2.02
CA ILE A 221 3.61 -12.13 -2.68
C ILE A 221 3.43 -12.09 -4.21
N GLU A 222 2.66 -13.02 -4.79
CA GLU A 222 2.28 -12.96 -6.21
C GLU A 222 1.64 -11.61 -6.56
N GLY A 223 0.71 -11.14 -5.74
CA GLY A 223 0.06 -9.83 -5.92
C GLY A 223 1.05 -8.67 -5.87
N TYR A 224 2.00 -8.68 -4.95
CA TYR A 224 3.05 -7.67 -4.89
C TYR A 224 4.03 -7.77 -6.06
N ASP A 225 4.39 -8.95 -6.53
CA ASP A 225 5.28 -9.14 -7.67
C ASP A 225 4.66 -8.49 -8.93
N ILE A 226 3.36 -8.71 -9.18
CA ILE A 226 2.61 -8.05 -10.27
C ILE A 226 2.62 -6.53 -10.10
N LEU A 227 2.28 -6.03 -8.91
CA LEU A 227 2.20 -4.60 -8.64
C LEU A 227 3.57 -3.92 -8.72
N ALA A 228 4.64 -4.61 -8.32
CA ALA A 228 5.99 -4.09 -8.39
C ALA A 228 6.45 -3.88 -9.84
N GLU A 229 6.12 -4.80 -10.73
CA GLU A 229 6.39 -4.68 -12.16
C GLU A 229 5.55 -3.56 -12.80
N GLU A 230 4.22 -3.56 -12.59
CA GLU A 230 3.31 -2.57 -13.17
C GLU A 230 3.61 -1.13 -12.72
N ASN A 231 4.14 -0.93 -11.51
CA ASN A 231 4.38 0.39 -10.93
C ASN A 231 5.86 0.73 -10.80
N ASN A 232 6.76 -0.03 -11.43
CA ASN A 232 8.21 0.17 -11.40
C ASN A 232 8.77 0.37 -9.97
N MET A 233 8.31 -0.46 -9.02
CA MET A 233 8.77 -0.36 -7.64
C MET A 233 10.25 -0.78 -7.53
N HIS A 234 10.95 -0.17 -6.60
CA HIS A 234 12.29 -0.61 -6.24
C HIS A 234 12.21 -1.89 -5.40
N VAL A 235 12.46 -3.04 -6.04
CA VAL A 235 12.51 -4.33 -5.34
C VAL A 235 13.82 -4.44 -4.56
N ILE A 236 13.71 -4.75 -3.27
CA ILE A 236 14.83 -4.97 -2.35
C ILE A 236 14.73 -6.37 -1.79
N ASP A 237 15.85 -7.09 -1.74
CA ASP A 237 15.93 -8.40 -1.12
C ASP A 237 15.72 -8.28 0.40
N GLY A 238 14.54 -8.67 0.87
CA GLY A 238 14.18 -8.65 2.30
C GLY A 238 14.77 -9.82 3.11
N VAL A 239 15.49 -10.77 2.47
CA VAL A 239 16.22 -11.84 3.15
C VAL A 239 17.63 -11.40 3.52
N ALA A 240 18.24 -10.58 2.68
CA ALA A 240 19.59 -10.11 2.88
C ALA A 240 19.75 -9.35 4.21
N PRO A 241 20.92 -9.45 4.87
CA PRO A 241 21.18 -8.73 6.10
C PRO A 241 21.01 -7.23 5.97
N ILE A 242 20.61 -6.57 7.06
CA ILE A 242 20.32 -5.13 7.09
C ILE A 242 21.49 -4.28 6.58
N TYR A 243 22.73 -4.66 6.87
CA TYR A 243 23.91 -3.94 6.42
C TYR A 243 24.12 -3.99 4.89
N LYS A 244 23.48 -4.94 4.18
CA LYS A 244 23.46 -5.01 2.72
C LYS A 244 22.29 -4.27 2.11
N THR A 245 21.11 -4.37 2.71
CA THR A 245 19.88 -3.77 2.19
C THR A 245 19.79 -2.27 2.44
N THR A 246 20.23 -1.80 3.60
CA THR A 246 20.19 -0.37 3.97
C THR A 246 20.94 0.52 2.99
N PRO A 247 22.21 0.23 2.59
CA PRO A 247 22.91 1.07 1.63
C PRO A 247 22.16 1.22 0.29
N ILE A 248 21.57 0.12 -0.22
CA ILE A 248 20.80 0.13 -1.47
C ILE A 248 19.57 1.02 -1.33
N PHE A 249 18.84 0.88 -0.23
CA PHE A 249 17.63 1.65 0.05
C PHE A 249 17.93 3.14 0.19
N VAL A 250 18.93 3.47 1.00
CA VAL A 250 19.34 4.86 1.30
C VAL A 250 19.93 5.54 0.06
N GLU A 251 20.74 4.84 -0.73
CA GLU A 251 21.31 5.38 -1.98
C GLU A 251 20.22 5.80 -2.97
N LYS A 252 19.15 4.99 -3.11
CA LYS A 252 18.03 5.35 -4.00
C LYS A 252 17.32 6.61 -3.51
N ILE A 253 17.10 6.73 -2.20
CA ILE A 253 16.51 7.94 -1.58
C ILE A 253 17.44 9.15 -1.85
N ALA A 254 18.74 9.01 -1.61
CA ALA A 254 19.69 10.08 -1.83
C ALA A 254 19.73 10.57 -3.28
N LYS A 255 19.74 9.65 -4.24
CA LYS A 255 19.68 10.00 -5.67
C LYS A 255 18.40 10.77 -6.01
N TYR A 256 17.25 10.38 -5.43
CA TYR A 256 16.01 11.08 -5.63
C TYR A 256 16.05 12.49 -5.04
N PHE A 257 16.55 12.65 -3.81
CA PHE A 257 16.63 13.95 -3.13
C PHE A 257 17.62 14.90 -3.81
N LYS A 258 18.75 14.38 -4.31
CA LYS A 258 19.67 15.16 -5.12
C LYS A 258 19.00 15.67 -6.39
N LYS A 259 18.21 14.82 -7.07
CA LYS A 259 17.48 15.19 -8.29
C LYS A 259 16.37 16.20 -8.06
N LYS A 260 15.56 16.02 -6.98
CA LYS A 260 14.35 16.82 -6.74
C LYS A 260 14.65 18.13 -6.02
N TYR A 261 15.56 18.12 -5.06
CA TYR A 261 15.83 19.23 -4.15
C TYR A 261 17.24 19.82 -4.31
N ASP A 262 18.09 19.23 -5.13
CA ASP A 262 19.53 19.54 -5.28
C ASP A 262 20.31 19.43 -3.95
N VAL A 263 19.89 18.52 -3.06
CA VAL A 263 20.49 18.28 -1.75
C VAL A 263 21.24 16.97 -1.75
N GLU A 264 22.52 17.00 -1.34
CA GLU A 264 23.30 15.80 -1.04
C GLU A 264 23.08 15.41 0.43
N LEU A 265 22.49 14.22 0.66
CA LEU A 265 22.26 13.74 2.01
C LEU A 265 23.58 13.30 2.64
N MET A 266 23.90 13.87 3.82
CA MET A 266 25.07 13.48 4.62
C MET A 266 24.78 12.21 5.41
N GLY A 267 25.83 11.46 5.79
CA GLY A 267 25.71 10.24 6.61
C GLY A 267 25.51 8.96 5.79
N ILE A 268 25.61 9.04 4.47
CA ILE A 268 25.56 7.87 3.59
C ILE A 268 26.99 7.34 3.42
N HIS A 269 27.30 6.21 4.07
CA HIS A 269 28.51 5.48 3.75
C HIS A 269 28.36 4.84 2.36
N LYS A 270 29.08 5.33 1.36
CA LYS A 270 29.19 4.65 0.06
C LYS A 270 29.74 3.27 0.32
N SER A 271 29.03 2.23 -0.06
CA SER A 271 29.60 0.90 -0.09
C SER A 271 30.79 0.96 -1.03
N SER A 272 32.00 0.82 -0.49
CA SER A 272 33.20 0.55 -1.28
C SER A 272 32.94 -0.73 -2.08
N ASN A 273 33.01 -0.63 -3.39
CA ASN A 273 32.94 -1.76 -4.32
C ASN A 273 33.99 -2.80 -3.98
#